data_5a3ccb84cc8682ae0f2457ef0449c783
#
_entry.id   5a3ccb84cc8682ae0f2457ef0449c783
#
_cell.length_a   1.000
_cell.length_b   1.000
_cell.length_c   1.000
_cell.angle_alpha   90.00
_cell.angle_beta   90.00
_cell.angle_gamma   90.00
#
_symmetry.space_group_name_H-M   'P 1'
#
loop_
_entity.id
_entity.type
_entity.pdbx_description
1 polymer ?
#
loop_
_entity_poly.entity_id
_entity_poly.type
_entity_poly.pdbx_seq_one_letter_code
_entity_poly.pdbx_strand_id
1 'polypeptide(L)'
;AFTDAKSERKGYFEIADGGTLFLDEVGELPLPTQARLLRVLESGEFIRMGDSKVLKTNVRVVAATNLDIPKAIEEGRFREDLYYRLNAIEIKLPALRERKEDIPLLFRKFVVDFAEKYRMPAIRLNEEATEMLKAYYWQGNVRQLKNVAQQISLIEQQRDITPDILQHYLPAHQMNRGLAVMKQNT
;
A
#
# COMPACT_ATOMS: atom_id res chain seq x y z
N ALA A 1 -12.61 -0.47 -46.80
CA ALA A 1 -13.46 0.16 -45.77
C ALA A 1 -13.03 -0.46 -44.41
N PHE A 2 -12.11 0.18 -43.73
CA PHE A 2 -11.81 -0.18 -42.33
C PHE A 2 -12.66 0.74 -41.46
N THR A 3 -13.80 0.27 -41.03
CA THR A 3 -14.54 0.85 -39.91
C THR A 3 -13.89 0.38 -38.64
N ASP A 4 -12.92 1.17 -38.13
CA ASP A 4 -12.45 1.08 -36.78
C ASP A 4 -13.63 1.39 -35.86
N ALA A 5 -14.29 0.35 -35.39
CA ALA A 5 -15.14 0.43 -34.23
C ALA A 5 -14.21 0.74 -33.04
N LYS A 6 -14.01 2.04 -32.77
CA LYS A 6 -13.47 2.49 -31.48
C LYS A 6 -14.42 1.95 -30.42
N SER A 7 -14.10 0.81 -29.86
CA SER A 7 -14.81 0.29 -28.69
C SER A 7 -14.70 1.36 -27.61
N GLU A 8 -15.82 2.03 -27.33
CA GLU A 8 -15.91 3.03 -26.25
C GLU A 8 -15.44 2.36 -24.95
N ARG A 9 -14.25 2.69 -24.51
CA ARG A 9 -13.74 2.18 -23.24
C ARG A 9 -14.48 2.89 -22.12
N LYS A 10 -15.24 2.12 -21.34
CA LYS A 10 -15.90 2.61 -20.14
C LYS A 10 -14.85 3.12 -19.14
N GLY A 11 -15.11 4.26 -18.54
CA GLY A 11 -14.30 4.82 -17.45
C GLY A 11 -14.53 4.08 -16.13
N TYR A 12 -13.60 4.25 -15.18
CA TYR A 12 -13.67 3.59 -13.88
C TYR A 12 -14.96 3.88 -13.11
N PHE A 13 -15.49 5.08 -13.20
CA PHE A 13 -16.77 5.46 -12.56
C PHE A 13 -17.98 4.75 -13.17
N GLU A 14 -17.94 4.44 -14.45
CA GLU A 14 -18.99 3.65 -15.11
C GLU A 14 -18.93 2.19 -14.71
N ILE A 15 -17.71 1.64 -14.62
CA ILE A 15 -17.53 0.22 -14.25
C ILE A 15 -17.91 -0.01 -12.79
N ALA A 16 -17.64 0.99 -11.92
CA ALA A 16 -17.90 0.91 -10.49
C ALA A 16 -19.29 1.40 -10.09
N ASP A 17 -20.14 1.76 -11.06
CA ASP A 17 -21.49 2.28 -10.77
C ASP A 17 -22.30 1.31 -9.91
N GLY A 18 -22.92 1.83 -8.86
CA GLY A 18 -23.64 1.04 -7.85
C GLY A 18 -22.72 0.25 -6.88
N GLY A 19 -21.39 0.36 -7.02
CA GLY A 19 -20.40 -0.34 -6.23
C GLY A 19 -19.45 0.56 -5.46
N THR A 20 -18.23 0.06 -5.23
CA THR A 20 -17.17 0.80 -4.53
C THR A 20 -15.95 0.94 -5.44
N LEU A 21 -15.43 2.16 -5.55
CA LEU A 21 -14.17 2.48 -6.22
C LEU A 21 -13.10 2.78 -5.18
N PHE A 22 -12.00 2.02 -5.23
CA PHE A 22 -10.83 2.28 -4.43
C PHE A 22 -9.82 3.10 -5.23
N LEU A 23 -9.43 4.27 -4.70
CA LEU A 23 -8.44 5.17 -5.28
C LEU A 23 -7.17 5.12 -4.44
N ASP A 24 -6.14 4.45 -4.94
CA ASP A 24 -4.83 4.42 -4.30
C ASP A 24 -4.00 5.65 -4.71
N GLU A 25 -3.15 6.12 -3.80
CA GLU A 25 -2.25 7.27 -4.01
C GLU A 25 -2.99 8.53 -4.50
N VAL A 26 -4.17 8.80 -3.94
CA VAL A 26 -5.01 9.95 -4.37
C VAL A 26 -4.28 11.29 -4.24
N GLY A 27 -3.31 11.40 -3.33
CA GLY A 27 -2.46 12.59 -3.16
C GLY A 27 -1.53 12.89 -4.34
N GLU A 28 -1.28 11.91 -5.22
CA GLU A 28 -0.42 12.06 -6.40
C GLU A 28 -1.20 12.48 -7.66
N LEU A 29 -2.53 12.62 -7.56
CA LEU A 29 -3.35 13.03 -8.70
C LEU A 29 -3.00 14.46 -9.14
N PRO A 30 -2.86 14.74 -10.45
CA PRO A 30 -2.71 16.10 -10.95
C PRO A 30 -3.93 16.98 -10.59
N LEU A 31 -3.72 18.27 -10.32
CA LEU A 31 -4.79 19.21 -9.95
C LEU A 31 -6.03 19.19 -10.87
N PRO A 32 -5.90 19.09 -12.20
CA PRO A 32 -7.07 18.97 -13.08
C PRO A 32 -7.86 17.69 -12.83
N THR A 33 -7.20 16.59 -12.47
CA THR A 33 -7.86 15.32 -12.14
C THR A 33 -8.54 15.39 -10.78
N GLN A 34 -7.93 16.06 -9.81
CA GLN A 34 -8.53 16.34 -8.51
C GLN A 34 -9.83 17.13 -8.66
N ALA A 35 -9.87 18.16 -9.52
CA ALA A 35 -11.09 18.92 -9.80
C ALA A 35 -12.20 18.07 -10.43
N ARG A 36 -11.84 17.14 -11.31
CA ARG A 36 -12.82 16.20 -11.90
C ARG A 36 -13.35 15.20 -10.86
N LEU A 37 -12.47 14.69 -10.00
CA LEU A 37 -12.86 13.81 -8.91
C LEU A 37 -13.82 14.49 -7.95
N LEU A 38 -13.52 15.74 -7.55
CA LEU A 38 -14.41 16.54 -6.71
C LEU A 38 -15.83 16.64 -7.31
N ARG A 39 -15.93 16.95 -8.60
CA ARG A 39 -17.22 17.03 -9.28
C ARG A 39 -18.02 15.74 -9.18
N VAL A 40 -17.36 14.59 -9.39
CA VAL A 40 -18.00 13.28 -9.25
C VAL A 40 -18.49 13.06 -7.82
N LEU A 41 -17.68 13.41 -6.83
CA LEU A 41 -18.03 13.24 -5.41
C LEU A 41 -19.19 14.15 -4.96
N GLU A 42 -19.33 15.34 -5.57
CA GLU A 42 -20.37 16.31 -5.23
C GLU A 42 -21.70 16.02 -5.91
N SER A 43 -21.67 15.83 -7.23
CA SER A 43 -22.87 15.72 -8.07
C SER A 43 -23.18 14.32 -8.56
N GLY A 44 -22.23 13.38 -8.43
CA GLY A 44 -22.32 12.07 -9.07
C GLY A 44 -22.17 12.13 -10.60
N GLU A 45 -21.70 13.26 -11.15
CA GLU A 45 -21.64 13.49 -12.59
C GLU A 45 -20.20 13.48 -13.10
N PHE A 46 -20.00 12.90 -14.25
CA PHE A 46 -18.71 12.90 -14.94
C PHE A 46 -18.90 12.94 -16.46
N ILE A 47 -17.81 13.29 -17.15
CA ILE A 47 -17.76 13.32 -18.61
C ILE A 47 -16.58 12.42 -19.04
N ARG A 48 -16.80 11.53 -20.00
CA ARG A 48 -15.71 10.72 -20.58
C ARG A 48 -14.70 11.62 -21.29
N MET A 49 -13.45 11.20 -21.31
CA MET A 49 -12.44 11.92 -22.09
C MET A 49 -12.80 11.92 -23.58
N GLY A 50 -12.85 13.12 -24.17
CA GLY A 50 -13.20 13.28 -25.58
C GLY A 50 -14.70 13.26 -25.91
N ASP A 51 -15.54 13.22 -24.87
CA ASP A 51 -17.02 13.31 -25.02
C ASP A 51 -17.51 14.63 -24.39
N SER A 52 -18.73 15.02 -24.74
CA SER A 52 -19.46 16.16 -24.13
C SER A 52 -20.64 15.71 -23.29
N LYS A 53 -20.98 14.42 -23.31
CA LYS A 53 -22.14 13.86 -22.62
C LYS A 53 -21.89 13.72 -21.13
N VAL A 54 -22.76 14.31 -20.33
CA VAL A 54 -22.75 14.11 -18.88
C VAL A 54 -23.35 12.74 -18.55
N LEU A 55 -22.61 11.95 -17.79
CA LEU A 55 -23.03 10.65 -17.24
C LEU A 55 -23.17 10.77 -15.73
N LYS A 56 -24.03 9.93 -15.15
CA LYS A 56 -24.22 9.86 -13.70
C LYS A 56 -23.70 8.54 -13.16
N THR A 57 -23.22 8.57 -11.93
CA THR A 57 -22.80 7.39 -11.18
C THR A 57 -23.21 7.50 -9.73
N ASN A 58 -23.51 6.37 -9.12
CA ASN A 58 -23.72 6.21 -7.68
C ASN A 58 -22.65 5.28 -7.13
N VAL A 59 -21.45 5.81 -6.92
CA VAL A 59 -20.29 5.03 -6.49
C VAL A 59 -19.87 5.44 -5.08
N ARG A 60 -19.58 4.47 -4.24
CA ARG A 60 -18.85 4.69 -2.97
C ARG A 60 -17.37 4.81 -3.27
N VAL A 61 -16.74 5.90 -2.83
CA VAL A 61 -15.29 6.09 -2.99
C VAL A 61 -14.57 5.81 -1.67
N VAL A 62 -13.49 5.02 -1.76
CA VAL A 62 -12.50 4.82 -0.70
C VAL A 62 -11.16 5.30 -1.25
N ALA A 63 -10.58 6.31 -0.63
CA ALA A 63 -9.31 6.89 -1.05
C ALA A 63 -8.19 6.51 -0.08
N ALA A 64 -6.99 6.25 -0.60
CA ALA A 64 -5.78 6.02 0.19
C ALA A 64 -4.66 6.94 -0.27
N THR A 65 -3.82 7.35 0.67
CA THR A 65 -2.62 8.14 0.38
C THR A 65 -1.58 7.91 1.47
N ASN A 66 -0.31 8.04 1.13
CA ASN A 66 0.82 8.07 2.05
C ASN A 66 1.35 9.50 2.26
N LEU A 67 0.77 10.50 1.61
CA LEU A 67 1.17 11.89 1.73
C LEU A 67 0.55 12.56 2.95
N ASP A 68 1.29 13.52 3.50
CA ASP A 68 0.77 14.53 4.41
C ASP A 68 -0.08 15.51 3.61
N ILE A 69 -1.40 15.27 3.59
CA ILE A 69 -2.32 16.07 2.78
C ILE A 69 -2.37 17.54 3.24
N PRO A 70 -2.44 17.89 4.55
CA PRO A 70 -2.31 19.27 5.00
C PRO A 70 -1.10 19.99 4.40
N LYS A 71 0.07 19.39 4.46
CA LYS A 71 1.27 19.93 3.84
C LYS A 71 1.18 20.06 2.32
N ALA A 72 0.58 19.06 1.64
CA ALA A 72 0.36 19.12 0.20
C ALA A 72 -0.60 20.25 -0.20
N ILE A 73 -1.57 20.60 0.65
CA ILE A 73 -2.47 21.74 0.46
C ILE A 73 -1.68 23.05 0.59
N GLU A 74 -0.87 23.21 1.64
CA GLU A 74 -0.02 24.39 1.83
C GLU A 74 0.93 24.63 0.64
N GLU A 75 1.46 23.55 0.06
CA GLU A 75 2.33 23.59 -1.12
C GLU A 75 1.55 23.74 -2.45
N GLY A 76 0.23 23.85 -2.42
CA GLY A 76 -0.60 23.99 -3.63
C GLY A 76 -0.66 22.75 -4.53
N ARG A 77 -0.26 21.58 -4.03
CA ARG A 77 -0.26 20.30 -4.78
C ARG A 77 -1.56 19.52 -4.61
N PHE A 78 -2.32 19.80 -3.55
CA PHE A 78 -3.60 19.16 -3.29
C PHE A 78 -4.67 20.20 -3.02
N ARG A 79 -5.89 19.97 -3.51
CA ARG A 79 -7.02 20.89 -3.33
C ARG A 79 -7.66 20.69 -1.97
N GLU A 80 -7.85 21.76 -1.25
CA GLU A 80 -8.48 21.77 0.07
C GLU A 80 -9.94 21.32 0.02
N ASP A 81 -10.70 21.73 -1.01
CA ASP A 81 -12.09 21.33 -1.19
C ASP A 81 -12.25 19.81 -1.41
N LEU A 82 -11.35 19.20 -2.19
CA LEU A 82 -11.32 17.76 -2.37
C LEU A 82 -10.97 17.03 -1.06
N TYR A 83 -10.05 17.55 -0.27
CA TYR A 83 -9.71 16.97 1.03
C TYR A 83 -10.93 16.87 1.93
N TYR A 84 -11.66 17.99 2.13
CA TYR A 84 -12.85 17.96 2.97
C TYR A 84 -13.96 17.04 2.43
N ARG A 85 -14.04 16.87 1.13
CA ARG A 85 -15.02 15.95 0.55
C ARG A 85 -14.66 14.47 0.71
N LEU A 86 -13.38 14.14 0.69
CA LEU A 86 -12.88 12.77 0.92
C LEU A 86 -12.80 12.42 2.41
N ASN A 87 -12.47 13.38 3.26
CA ASN A 87 -12.19 13.15 4.68
C ASN A 87 -13.46 13.09 5.54
N ALA A 88 -14.49 12.38 5.07
CA ALA A 88 -15.67 12.12 5.89
C ALA A 88 -15.39 11.15 7.05
N ILE A 89 -14.55 10.14 6.81
CA ILE A 89 -14.06 9.18 7.81
C ILE A 89 -12.59 8.91 7.51
N GLU A 90 -11.71 9.26 8.45
CA GLU A 90 -10.28 8.98 8.36
C GLU A 90 -9.91 7.70 9.10
N ILE A 91 -9.17 6.83 8.42
CA ILE A 91 -8.60 5.61 9.02
C ILE A 91 -7.09 5.68 8.91
N LYS A 92 -6.39 5.84 10.03
CA LYS A 92 -4.93 5.81 10.08
C LYS A 92 -4.43 4.39 10.23
N LEU A 93 -3.65 3.93 9.25
CA LEU A 93 -3.00 2.63 9.30
C LEU A 93 -1.61 2.77 9.93
N PRO A 94 -1.35 2.12 11.08
CA PRO A 94 -0.04 2.18 11.72
C PRO A 94 1.01 1.48 10.85
N ALA A 95 2.22 2.00 10.85
CA ALA A 95 3.35 1.35 10.21
C ALA A 95 3.69 0.01 10.89
N LEU A 96 4.30 -0.91 10.16
CA LEU A 96 4.62 -2.24 10.69
C LEU A 96 5.50 -2.19 11.96
N ARG A 97 6.42 -1.23 12.05
CA ARG A 97 7.27 -0.99 13.23
C ARG A 97 6.50 -0.57 14.49
N GLU A 98 5.26 -0.10 14.33
CA GLU A 98 4.37 0.31 15.42
C GLU A 98 3.49 -0.83 15.93
N ARG A 99 3.47 -1.95 15.18
CA ARG A 99 2.74 -3.18 15.52
C ARG A 99 3.65 -4.40 15.44
N LYS A 100 4.68 -4.39 16.26
CA LYS A 100 5.78 -5.37 16.23
C LYS A 100 5.30 -6.82 16.43
N GLU A 101 4.25 -7.02 17.20
CA GLU A 101 3.70 -8.36 17.46
C GLU A 101 3.06 -8.99 16.22
N ASP A 102 2.65 -8.18 15.23
CA ASP A 102 2.12 -8.69 13.97
C ASP A 102 3.22 -9.17 13.02
N ILE A 103 4.47 -8.73 13.22
CA ILE A 103 5.58 -9.03 12.31
C ILE A 103 5.83 -10.53 12.15
N PRO A 104 5.99 -11.32 13.24
CA PRO A 104 6.20 -12.75 13.11
C PRO A 104 5.00 -13.48 12.49
N LEU A 105 3.79 -13.03 12.78
CA LEU A 105 2.56 -13.62 12.23
C LEU A 105 2.48 -13.41 10.73
N LEU A 106 2.73 -12.19 10.26
CA LEU A 106 2.75 -11.85 8.84
C LEU A 106 3.89 -12.56 8.11
N PHE A 107 5.07 -12.60 8.71
CA PHE A 107 6.21 -13.32 8.13
C PHE A 107 5.88 -14.79 7.93
N ARG A 108 5.36 -15.47 8.97
CA ARG A 108 4.94 -16.86 8.90
C ARG A 108 3.90 -17.09 7.82
N LYS A 109 2.91 -16.21 7.72
CA LYS A 109 1.89 -16.28 6.66
C LYS A 109 2.53 -16.23 5.28
N PHE A 110 3.42 -15.26 5.02
CA PHE A 110 4.09 -15.16 3.73
C PHE A 110 4.94 -16.38 3.41
N VAL A 111 5.68 -16.90 4.40
CA VAL A 111 6.49 -18.13 4.24
C VAL A 111 5.61 -19.32 3.84
N VAL A 112 4.46 -19.49 4.49
CA VAL A 112 3.52 -20.58 4.16
C VAL A 112 2.94 -20.40 2.76
N ASP A 113 2.48 -19.19 2.43
CA ASP A 113 1.94 -18.88 1.09
C ASP A 113 2.98 -19.16 -0.02
N PHE A 114 4.27 -18.88 0.22
CA PHE A 114 5.35 -19.20 -0.72
C PHE A 114 5.67 -20.67 -0.77
N ALA A 115 5.70 -21.36 0.37
CA ALA A 115 5.93 -22.79 0.44
C ALA A 115 4.89 -23.58 -0.38
N GLU A 116 3.62 -23.21 -0.24
CA GLU A 116 2.52 -23.79 -1.02
C GLU A 116 2.66 -23.45 -2.51
N LYS A 117 2.88 -22.18 -2.85
CA LYS A 117 2.99 -21.72 -4.24
C LYS A 117 4.10 -22.39 -5.00
N TYR A 118 5.26 -22.58 -4.37
CA TYR A 118 6.46 -23.13 -5.00
C TYR A 118 6.69 -24.62 -4.67
N ARG A 119 5.76 -25.28 -3.95
CA ARG A 119 5.82 -26.69 -3.55
C ARG A 119 7.12 -27.04 -2.83
N MET A 120 7.52 -26.21 -1.88
CA MET A 120 8.74 -26.36 -1.10
C MET A 120 8.43 -26.40 0.40
N PRO A 121 9.30 -26.98 1.22
CA PRO A 121 9.13 -26.94 2.67
C PRO A 121 9.19 -25.49 3.19
N ALA A 122 8.30 -25.13 4.11
CA ALA A 122 8.30 -23.84 4.78
C ALA A 122 9.55 -23.69 5.69
N ILE A 123 10.14 -22.50 5.70
CA ILE A 123 11.18 -22.14 6.65
C ILE A 123 10.58 -21.82 8.02
N ARG A 124 11.40 -21.90 9.08
CA ARG A 124 11.05 -21.55 10.46
C ARG A 124 12.12 -20.65 11.03
N LEU A 125 11.70 -19.62 11.75
CA LEU A 125 12.62 -18.80 12.53
C LEU A 125 12.79 -19.45 13.91
N ASN A 126 14.01 -19.46 14.45
CA ASN A 126 14.21 -19.72 15.86
C ASN A 126 13.77 -18.48 16.69
N GLU A 127 13.78 -18.59 18.01
CA GLU A 127 13.33 -17.53 18.90
C GLU A 127 14.18 -16.26 18.75
N GLU A 128 15.48 -16.38 18.69
CA GLU A 128 16.42 -15.26 18.54
C GLU A 128 16.25 -14.54 17.19
N ALA A 129 16.06 -15.28 16.10
CA ALA A 129 15.78 -14.70 14.79
C ALA A 129 14.41 -14.01 14.76
N THR A 130 13.44 -14.53 15.51
CA THR A 130 12.11 -13.90 15.65
C THR A 130 12.22 -12.55 16.35
N GLU A 131 12.97 -12.46 17.44
CA GLU A 131 13.21 -11.19 18.14
C GLU A 131 14.01 -10.20 17.26
N MET A 132 14.99 -10.66 16.50
CA MET A 132 15.69 -9.82 15.52
C MET A 132 14.72 -9.28 14.46
N LEU A 133 13.81 -10.10 13.96
CA LEU A 133 12.78 -9.70 12.98
C LEU A 133 11.88 -8.60 13.55
N LYS A 134 11.44 -8.72 14.81
CA LYS A 134 10.61 -7.73 15.52
C LYS A 134 11.34 -6.42 15.76
N ALA A 135 12.65 -6.48 16.05
CA ALA A 135 13.48 -5.31 16.32
C ALA A 135 13.86 -4.51 15.07
N TYR A 136 13.74 -5.10 13.89
CA TYR A 136 14.10 -4.43 12.65
C TYR A 136 13.13 -3.29 12.31
N TYR A 137 13.62 -2.21 11.71
CA TYR A 137 12.83 -0.95 11.53
C TYR A 137 11.74 -1.02 10.46
N TRP A 138 11.87 -1.90 9.48
CA TRP A 138 10.89 -2.14 8.40
C TRP A 138 10.45 -0.86 7.66
N GLN A 139 11.41 -0.08 7.14
CA GLN A 139 11.12 1.15 6.40
C GLN A 139 10.19 0.90 5.20
N GLY A 140 10.36 -0.21 4.49
CA GLY A 140 9.50 -0.66 3.37
C GLY A 140 8.24 -1.40 3.83
N ASN A 141 7.93 -1.35 5.13
CA ASN A 141 6.70 -1.86 5.72
C ASN A 141 6.42 -3.33 5.35
N VAL A 142 5.17 -3.71 5.17
CA VAL A 142 4.73 -5.07 4.83
C VAL A 142 5.31 -5.56 3.50
N ARG A 143 5.50 -4.65 2.53
CA ARG A 143 6.11 -5.02 1.22
C ARG A 143 7.55 -5.51 1.40
N GLN A 144 8.34 -4.86 2.24
CA GLN A 144 9.71 -5.28 2.55
C GLN A 144 9.72 -6.62 3.30
N LEU A 145 8.87 -6.78 4.32
CA LEU A 145 8.74 -8.03 5.07
C LEU A 145 8.42 -9.21 4.14
N LYS A 146 7.47 -9.01 3.22
CA LYS A 146 7.09 -10.02 2.24
C LYS A 146 8.25 -10.38 1.30
N ASN A 147 9.02 -9.39 0.84
CA ASN A 147 10.18 -9.62 -0.02
C ASN A 147 11.27 -10.42 0.71
N VAL A 148 11.56 -10.08 1.97
CA VAL A 148 12.53 -10.81 2.80
C VAL A 148 12.07 -12.25 3.00
N ALA A 149 10.80 -12.48 3.35
CA ALA A 149 10.24 -13.82 3.51
C ALA A 149 10.37 -14.64 2.21
N GLN A 150 10.12 -14.01 1.06
CA GLN A 150 10.25 -14.66 -0.24
C GLN A 150 11.71 -15.03 -0.55
N GLN A 151 12.64 -14.09 -0.37
CA GLN A 151 14.07 -14.31 -0.65
C GLN A 151 14.64 -15.45 0.18
N ILE A 152 14.40 -15.43 1.50
CA ILE A 152 14.88 -16.51 2.39
C ILE A 152 14.26 -17.86 1.97
N SER A 153 12.96 -17.90 1.70
CA SER A 153 12.28 -19.13 1.30
C SER A 153 12.83 -19.75 0.02
N LEU A 154 13.24 -18.92 -0.94
CA LEU A 154 13.72 -19.38 -2.25
C LEU A 154 15.21 -19.70 -2.27
N ILE A 155 16.02 -18.96 -1.52
CA ILE A 155 17.49 -19.03 -1.60
C ILE A 155 18.07 -19.98 -0.56
N GLU A 156 17.52 -19.96 0.67
CA GLU A 156 18.08 -20.78 1.75
C GLU A 156 17.73 -22.26 1.61
N GLN A 157 18.77 -23.09 1.76
CA GLN A 157 18.60 -24.54 1.81
C GLN A 157 18.22 -25.01 3.21
N GLN A 158 18.74 -24.35 4.22
CA GLN A 158 18.38 -24.62 5.62
C GLN A 158 16.96 -24.10 5.88
N ARG A 159 16.18 -24.92 6.57
CA ARG A 159 14.78 -24.56 6.87
C ARG A 159 14.61 -23.95 8.26
N ASP A 160 15.56 -24.14 9.14
CA ASP A 160 15.64 -23.49 10.45
C ASP A 160 16.56 -22.28 10.34
N ILE A 161 15.97 -21.09 10.39
CA ILE A 161 16.63 -19.81 10.16
C ILE A 161 17.09 -19.23 11.49
N THR A 162 18.40 -19.05 11.62
CA THR A 162 19.07 -18.42 12.76
C THR A 162 19.24 -16.91 12.50
N PRO A 163 19.61 -16.11 13.55
CA PRO A 163 19.93 -14.69 13.38
C PRO A 163 21.02 -14.43 12.33
N ASP A 164 22.06 -15.28 12.29
CA ASP A 164 23.16 -15.13 11.32
C ASP A 164 22.66 -15.25 9.89
N ILE A 165 21.79 -16.20 9.62
CA ILE A 165 21.17 -16.36 8.28
C ILE A 165 20.25 -15.17 8.00
N LEU A 166 19.36 -14.83 8.93
CA LEU A 166 18.39 -13.74 8.74
C LEU A 166 19.08 -12.40 8.46
N GLN A 167 20.21 -12.13 9.14
CA GLN A 167 20.97 -10.89 8.99
C GLN A 167 21.42 -10.64 7.55
N HIS A 168 21.74 -11.67 6.77
CA HIS A 168 22.16 -11.54 5.37
C HIS A 168 21.07 -10.98 4.45
N TYR A 169 19.79 -11.13 4.86
CA TYR A 169 18.63 -10.67 4.09
C TYR A 169 18.08 -9.32 4.57
N LEU A 170 18.58 -8.83 5.72
CA LEU A 170 18.17 -7.54 6.27
C LEU A 170 19.17 -6.45 5.87
N PRO A 171 18.77 -5.39 5.13
CA PRO A 171 19.67 -4.29 4.76
C PRO A 171 20.33 -3.63 5.98
N ALA A 172 21.67 -3.63 6.02
CA ALA A 172 22.48 -3.22 7.18
C ALA A 172 22.24 -1.75 7.63
N HIS A 173 21.96 -0.84 6.71
CA HIS A 173 21.73 0.58 7.03
C HIS A 173 20.44 0.85 7.83
N GLN A 174 19.55 -0.11 7.94
CA GLN A 174 18.31 0.01 8.70
C GLN A 174 18.41 -0.60 10.12
N MET A 175 19.40 -1.47 10.36
CA MET A 175 19.65 -2.01 11.70
C MET A 175 20.09 -0.91 12.68
N ASN A 176 20.90 0.06 12.24
CA ASN A 176 21.39 1.15 13.08
C ASN A 176 20.28 2.15 13.49
N ARG A 177 19.21 2.30 12.70
CA ARG A 177 18.09 3.18 13.04
C ARG A 177 17.19 2.60 14.12
N GLY A 178 17.01 1.27 14.15
CA GLY A 178 16.25 0.60 15.21
C GLY A 178 16.90 0.72 16.57
N LEU A 179 18.23 0.61 16.65
CA LEU A 179 19.01 0.77 17.87
C LEU A 179 19.07 2.22 18.36
N ALA A 180 19.08 3.21 17.46
CA ALA A 180 19.06 4.63 17.82
C ALA A 180 17.71 5.06 18.43
N VAL A 181 16.60 4.54 17.96
CA VAL A 181 15.25 4.82 18.50
C VAL A 181 15.07 4.17 19.88
N MET A 182 15.63 2.99 20.12
CA MET A 182 15.59 2.35 21.45
C MET A 182 16.38 3.12 22.51
N LYS A 183 17.48 3.80 22.12
CA LYS A 183 18.31 4.62 23.05
C LYS A 183 17.70 5.98 23.39
N GLN A 184 16.72 6.46 22.66
CA GLN A 184 16.05 7.75 22.95
C GLN A 184 14.80 7.59 23.84
N ASN A 185 14.33 6.36 24.06
CA ASN A 185 13.15 6.06 24.90
C ASN A 185 13.51 5.43 26.24
N THR A 186 14.78 5.50 26.65
CA THR A 186 15.28 5.12 27.99
C THR A 186 15.84 6.34 28.70
#